data_eb2fef935ba4b4e63f0964efde53f6e5
#
_entry.id   eb2fef935ba4b4e63f0964efde53f6e5
#
_cell.length_a   1.000
_cell.length_b   1.000
_cell.length_c   1.000
_cell.angle_alpha   90.00
_cell.angle_beta   90.00
_cell.angle_gamma   90.00
#
_symmetry.space_group_name_H-M   'P 1'
#
loop_
_entity.id
_entity.type
_entity.pdbx_description
1 polymer ?
#
loop_
_entity_poly.entity_id
_entity_poly.type
_entity_poly.pdbx_seq_one_letter_code
_entity_poly.pdbx_strand_id
1 'polypeptide(L)'
;SEDAEEAYAQRVGKSYRIDMTPYLAYVTASDEEYLRLVNQTHLLPSDYVPEDLTDSIHTRKDGRDTQQLRLYAAKALEAFLAEAAEYGHTDVTVTSAYRSYAYQNYLFNVYCDNERKAHPDASDAEIEAIVLTYSLKPGMSEHQSGLCVDMHNLPSANISFGETAQAKWLA
;
A
#
# COMPACT_ATOMS: atom_id res chain seq x y z
N SER A 1 21.13 18.20 1.56
CA SER A 1 22.47 18.47 2.10
C SER A 1 22.79 17.44 3.17
N GLU A 2 24.05 17.12 3.40
CA GLU A 2 24.51 16.24 4.49
C GLU A 2 23.88 16.60 5.84
N ASP A 3 23.72 17.89 6.13
CA ASP A 3 23.10 18.38 7.37
C ASP A 3 21.64 17.96 7.54
N ALA A 4 20.87 17.90 6.45
CA ALA A 4 19.46 17.49 6.49
C ALA A 4 19.31 15.97 6.66
N GLU A 5 20.20 15.19 6.04
CA GLU A 5 20.27 13.75 6.18
C GLU A 5 20.67 13.36 7.61
N GLU A 6 21.70 14.00 8.16
CA GLU A 6 22.15 13.77 9.53
C GLU A 6 21.06 14.16 10.54
N ALA A 7 20.40 15.29 10.36
CA ALA A 7 19.30 15.73 11.21
C ALA A 7 18.11 14.76 11.15
N TYR A 8 17.81 14.19 9.97
CA TYR A 8 16.77 13.17 9.82
C TYR A 8 17.16 11.86 10.50
N ALA A 9 18.39 11.38 10.26
CA ALA A 9 18.89 10.15 10.86
C ALA A 9 18.93 10.24 12.40
N GLN A 10 19.33 11.39 12.96
CA GLN A 10 19.27 11.64 14.40
C GLN A 10 17.83 11.63 14.93
N ARG A 11 16.88 12.20 14.19
CA ARG A 11 15.48 12.30 14.59
C ARG A 11 14.77 10.94 14.60
N VAL A 12 15.13 10.02 13.70
CA VAL A 12 14.58 8.65 13.64
C VAL A 12 15.46 7.60 14.30
N GLY A 13 16.66 7.96 14.76
CA GLY A 13 17.60 7.06 15.43
C GLY A 13 18.17 5.96 14.54
N LYS A 14 18.17 6.16 13.22
CA LYS A 14 18.67 5.18 12.23
C LYS A 14 19.72 5.81 11.32
N SER A 15 20.71 5.00 10.92
CA SER A 15 21.58 5.29 9.78
C SER A 15 21.13 4.44 8.59
N TYR A 16 21.17 5.03 7.40
CA TYR A 16 20.78 4.36 6.15
C TYR A 16 22.03 3.92 5.38
N ARG A 17 21.90 2.85 4.60
CA ARG A 17 22.95 2.40 3.66
C ARG A 17 22.88 3.10 2.33
N ILE A 18 21.68 3.57 1.95
CA ILE A 18 21.48 4.33 0.71
C ILE A 18 21.84 5.81 0.87
N ASP A 19 22.12 6.46 -0.26
CA ASP A 19 22.14 7.92 -0.34
C ASP A 19 20.71 8.47 -0.22
N MET A 20 20.42 9.18 0.87
CA MET A 20 19.11 9.79 1.13
C MET A 20 18.91 11.13 0.41
N THR A 21 19.94 11.71 -0.20
CA THR A 21 19.89 13.03 -0.84
C THR A 21 18.71 13.19 -1.82
N PRO A 22 18.38 12.22 -2.71
CA PRO A 22 17.25 12.35 -3.63
C PRO A 22 15.88 12.44 -2.95
N TYR A 23 15.79 11.98 -1.70
CA TYR A 23 14.52 11.85 -0.96
C TYR A 23 14.29 12.95 0.06
N LEU A 24 15.33 13.74 0.42
CA LEU A 24 15.26 14.73 1.51
C LEU A 24 14.20 15.81 1.28
N ALA A 25 13.91 16.19 0.03
CA ALA A 25 12.85 17.14 -0.29
C ALA A 25 11.44 16.65 0.09
N TYR A 26 11.27 15.34 0.27
CA TYR A 26 9.99 14.70 0.58
C TYR A 26 9.84 14.31 2.05
N VAL A 27 10.92 14.37 2.83
CA VAL A 27 10.91 13.98 4.25
C VAL A 27 10.21 15.00 5.15
N THR A 28 10.20 16.27 4.75
CA THR A 28 9.68 17.40 5.55
C THR A 28 8.21 17.69 5.32
N ALA A 29 7.53 16.92 4.47
CA ALA A 29 6.10 17.05 4.24
C ALA A 29 5.34 16.68 5.51
N SER A 30 4.76 17.68 6.17
CA SER A 30 3.92 17.55 7.35
C SER A 30 2.44 17.83 7.02
N ASP A 31 1.99 17.38 5.86
CA ASP A 31 0.61 17.55 5.44
C ASP A 31 -0.27 16.59 6.24
N GLU A 32 -1.27 17.11 6.94
CA GLU A 32 -2.24 16.31 7.71
C GLU A 32 -2.98 15.29 6.83
N GLU A 33 -3.10 15.55 5.53
CA GLU A 33 -3.68 14.60 4.57
C GLU A 33 -2.89 13.29 4.45
N TYR A 34 -1.57 13.30 4.72
CA TYR A 34 -0.73 12.11 4.76
C TYR A 34 -0.88 11.30 6.05
N LEU A 35 -1.58 11.83 7.04
CA LEU A 35 -1.89 11.17 8.31
C LEU A 35 -3.37 10.78 8.41
N ARG A 36 -4.08 10.74 7.29
CA ARG A 36 -5.52 10.47 7.24
C ARG A 36 -5.83 9.04 7.66
N LEU A 37 -6.66 8.89 8.69
CA LEU A 37 -7.24 7.62 9.09
C LEU A 37 -8.39 7.26 8.14
N VAL A 38 -8.33 6.06 7.57
CA VAL A 38 -9.39 5.48 6.73
C VAL A 38 -9.72 4.08 7.26
N ASN A 39 -10.98 3.84 7.60
CA ASN A 39 -11.46 2.55 8.08
C ASN A 39 -12.99 2.48 8.03
N GLN A 40 -13.59 1.50 8.68
CA GLN A 40 -15.05 1.30 8.72
C GLN A 40 -15.83 2.45 9.38
N THR A 41 -15.18 3.31 10.15
CA THR A 41 -15.80 4.46 10.85
C THR A 41 -15.32 5.82 10.29
N HIS A 42 -14.27 5.83 9.49
CA HIS A 42 -13.69 7.02 8.87
C HIS A 42 -13.61 6.79 7.36
N LEU A 43 -14.72 7.07 6.68
CA LEU A 43 -14.87 6.78 5.26
C LEU A 43 -14.35 7.94 4.39
N LEU A 44 -13.81 7.58 3.24
CA LEU A 44 -13.55 8.54 2.17
C LEU A 44 -14.80 8.70 1.28
N PRO A 45 -15.09 9.92 0.81
CA PRO A 45 -16.15 10.16 -0.15
C PRO A 45 -15.96 9.38 -1.46
N SER A 46 -17.05 9.11 -2.17
CA SER A 46 -17.00 8.34 -3.43
C SER A 46 -16.25 9.06 -4.56
N ASP A 47 -16.16 10.37 -4.49
CA ASP A 47 -15.46 11.24 -5.43
C ASP A 47 -14.04 11.63 -4.99
N TYR A 48 -13.61 11.15 -3.82
CA TYR A 48 -12.25 11.42 -3.36
C TYR A 48 -11.23 10.71 -4.23
N VAL A 49 -10.37 11.51 -4.85
CA VAL A 49 -9.18 11.08 -5.61
C VAL A 49 -8.02 11.99 -5.19
N PRO A 50 -6.88 11.44 -4.75
CA PRO A 50 -5.69 12.26 -4.46
C PRO A 50 -5.22 13.00 -5.72
N GLU A 51 -4.86 14.29 -5.59
CA GLU A 51 -4.42 15.12 -6.72
C GLU A 51 -2.98 14.82 -7.19
N ASP A 52 -2.16 14.24 -6.31
CA ASP A 52 -0.72 14.01 -6.48
C ASP A 52 -0.36 12.54 -6.72
N LEU A 53 -1.28 11.76 -7.31
CA LEU A 53 -0.99 10.36 -7.68
C LEU A 53 0.16 10.30 -8.70
N THR A 54 1.13 9.45 -8.42
CA THR A 54 2.28 9.20 -9.28
C THR A 54 2.56 7.71 -9.43
N ASP A 55 3.14 7.32 -10.54
CA ASP A 55 3.43 5.93 -10.88
C ASP A 55 4.53 5.35 -9.98
N SER A 56 4.29 4.16 -9.44
CA SER A 56 5.31 3.42 -8.71
C SER A 56 6.22 2.67 -9.67
N ILE A 57 7.51 2.97 -9.61
CA ILE A 57 8.56 2.26 -10.38
C ILE A 57 8.71 0.79 -9.92
N HIS A 58 8.22 0.47 -8.73
CA HIS A 58 8.27 -0.88 -8.14
C HIS A 58 7.04 -1.73 -8.46
N THR A 59 6.16 -1.27 -9.36
CA THR A 59 5.03 -2.08 -9.82
C THR A 59 5.50 -3.41 -10.38
N ARG A 60 4.87 -4.50 -9.94
CA ARG A 60 5.17 -5.85 -10.39
C ARG A 60 4.98 -6.02 -11.89
N LYS A 61 5.98 -6.61 -12.56
CA LYS A 61 6.00 -6.81 -14.02
C LYS A 61 5.35 -8.16 -14.41
N ASP A 62 4.04 -8.28 -14.17
CA ASP A 62 3.25 -9.48 -14.47
C ASP A 62 2.05 -9.19 -15.40
N GLY A 63 2.07 -8.03 -16.09
CA GLY A 63 1.02 -7.61 -17.01
C GLY A 63 -0.08 -6.76 -16.36
N ARG A 64 0.03 -6.46 -15.06
CA ARG A 64 -0.89 -5.51 -14.39
C ARG A 64 -0.64 -4.08 -14.80
N ASP A 65 -1.66 -3.24 -14.64
CA ASP A 65 -1.52 -1.79 -14.77
C ASP A 65 -0.52 -1.24 -13.75
N THR A 66 0.18 -0.17 -14.14
CA THR A 66 1.10 0.54 -13.25
C THR A 66 0.36 1.01 -12.01
N GLN A 67 0.87 0.66 -10.85
CA GLN A 67 0.29 1.03 -9.57
C GLN A 67 0.70 2.45 -9.20
N GLN A 68 -0.20 3.19 -8.56
CA GLN A 68 0.00 4.59 -8.21
C GLN A 68 -0.09 4.82 -6.70
N LEU A 69 0.68 5.77 -6.22
CA LEU A 69 0.68 6.28 -4.86
C LEU A 69 0.67 7.80 -4.88
N ARG A 70 0.31 8.43 -3.77
CA ARG A 70 0.59 9.86 -3.57
C ARG A 70 2.11 10.10 -3.62
N LEU A 71 2.51 11.26 -4.12
CA LEU A 71 3.91 11.58 -4.44
C LEU A 71 4.88 11.28 -3.28
N TYR A 72 4.59 11.77 -2.09
CA TYR A 72 5.49 11.55 -0.94
C TYR A 72 5.52 10.08 -0.49
N ALA A 73 4.39 9.38 -0.55
CA ALA A 73 4.33 7.95 -0.26
C ALA A 73 5.12 7.13 -1.30
N ALA A 74 5.04 7.49 -2.59
CA ALA A 74 5.84 6.86 -3.64
C ALA A 74 7.35 7.05 -3.39
N LYS A 75 7.77 8.27 -3.01
CA LYS A 75 9.19 8.56 -2.72
C LYS A 75 9.69 7.88 -1.46
N ALA A 76 8.85 7.79 -0.42
CA ALA A 76 9.17 7.02 0.77
C ALA A 76 9.32 5.52 0.45
N LEU A 77 8.45 4.97 -0.40
CA LEU A 77 8.53 3.59 -0.86
C LEU A 77 9.78 3.33 -1.70
N GLU A 78 10.14 4.25 -2.61
CA GLU A 78 11.37 4.16 -3.39
C GLU A 78 12.61 4.08 -2.48
N ALA A 79 12.71 4.96 -1.49
CA ALA A 79 13.80 4.95 -0.51
C ALA A 79 13.80 3.66 0.31
N PHE A 80 12.63 3.21 0.77
CA PHE A 80 12.48 2.00 1.58
C PHE A 80 12.92 0.73 0.83
N LEU A 81 12.51 0.59 -0.44
CA LEU A 81 12.90 -0.56 -1.25
C LEU A 81 14.35 -0.47 -1.74
N ALA A 82 14.89 0.72 -1.93
CA ALA A 82 16.32 0.91 -2.17
C ALA A 82 17.15 0.46 -0.96
N GLU A 83 16.74 0.84 0.25
CA GLU A 83 17.37 0.38 1.49
C GLU A 83 17.24 -1.14 1.64
N ALA A 84 16.07 -1.73 1.35
CA ALA A 84 15.87 -3.18 1.35
C ALA A 84 16.88 -3.90 0.42
N ALA A 85 17.16 -3.32 -0.74
CA ALA A 85 18.11 -3.87 -1.71
C ALA A 85 19.54 -3.90 -1.15
N GLU A 86 19.97 -2.92 -0.36
CA GLU A 86 21.27 -2.91 0.32
C GLU A 86 21.41 -4.04 1.36
N TYR A 87 20.29 -4.58 1.81
CA TYR A 87 20.23 -5.77 2.68
C TYR A 87 20.00 -7.08 1.91
N GLY A 88 20.01 -7.02 0.56
CA GLY A 88 19.85 -8.18 -0.31
C GLY A 88 18.40 -8.55 -0.65
N HIS A 89 17.43 -7.70 -0.31
CA HIS A 89 16.00 -7.91 -0.58
C HIS A 89 15.58 -7.13 -1.84
N THR A 90 15.86 -7.66 -3.03
CA THR A 90 15.67 -6.98 -4.33
C THR A 90 14.42 -7.41 -5.08
N ASP A 91 13.67 -8.38 -4.58
CA ASP A 91 12.61 -9.08 -5.30
C ASP A 91 11.19 -8.74 -4.81
N VAL A 92 11.04 -7.86 -3.81
CA VAL A 92 9.74 -7.38 -3.36
C VAL A 92 9.18 -6.35 -4.34
N THR A 93 7.93 -6.53 -4.74
CA THR A 93 7.27 -5.68 -5.73
C THR A 93 5.87 -5.27 -5.29
N VAL A 94 5.43 -4.09 -5.73
CA VAL A 94 4.07 -3.57 -5.46
C VAL A 94 3.06 -4.33 -6.32
N THR A 95 2.07 -4.90 -5.67
CA THR A 95 0.99 -5.67 -6.31
C THR A 95 -0.36 -4.95 -6.27
N SER A 96 -0.56 -4.04 -5.34
CA SER A 96 -1.70 -3.14 -5.29
C SER A 96 -1.31 -1.86 -4.55
N ALA A 97 -1.78 -0.71 -5.03
CA ALA A 97 -1.60 0.59 -4.37
C ALA A 97 -2.91 1.38 -4.42
N TYR A 98 -2.95 2.58 -4.98
CA TYR A 98 -4.20 3.33 -5.07
C TYR A 98 -5.30 2.51 -5.76
N ARG A 99 -6.47 2.49 -5.14
CA ARG A 99 -7.69 1.92 -5.70
C ARG A 99 -8.82 2.94 -5.62
N SER A 100 -9.41 3.29 -6.76
CA SER A 100 -10.57 4.19 -6.77
C SER A 100 -11.77 3.57 -6.03
N TYR A 101 -12.68 4.42 -5.57
CA TYR A 101 -13.96 3.97 -4.97
C TYR A 101 -14.70 2.99 -5.89
N ALA A 102 -14.79 3.31 -7.19
CA ALA A 102 -15.47 2.46 -8.16
C ALA A 102 -14.81 1.10 -8.32
N TYR A 103 -13.47 1.06 -8.35
CA TYR A 103 -12.74 -0.20 -8.45
C TYR A 103 -12.86 -1.04 -7.17
N GLN A 104 -12.80 -0.43 -6.00
CA GLN A 104 -13.03 -1.13 -4.73
C GLN A 104 -14.46 -1.70 -4.66
N ASN A 105 -15.46 -0.97 -5.16
CA ASN A 105 -16.83 -1.46 -5.25
C ASN A 105 -16.94 -2.68 -6.17
N TYR A 106 -16.29 -2.62 -7.33
CA TYR A 106 -16.22 -3.77 -8.24
C TYR A 106 -15.60 -5.00 -7.56
N LEU A 107 -14.45 -4.84 -6.93
CA LEU A 107 -13.77 -5.93 -6.23
C LEU A 107 -14.63 -6.54 -5.12
N PHE A 108 -15.23 -5.69 -4.28
CA PHE A 108 -16.09 -6.15 -3.20
C PHE A 108 -17.26 -6.99 -3.70
N ASN A 109 -17.91 -6.56 -4.78
CA ASN A 109 -19.00 -7.31 -5.40
C ASN A 109 -18.53 -8.64 -6.01
N VAL A 110 -17.37 -8.67 -6.68
CA VAL A 110 -16.76 -9.91 -7.19
C VAL A 110 -16.49 -10.90 -6.05
N TYR A 111 -15.99 -10.43 -4.92
CA TYR A 111 -15.77 -11.29 -3.75
C TYR A 111 -17.08 -11.80 -3.18
N CYS A 112 -18.11 -10.97 -3.05
CA CYS A 112 -19.44 -11.41 -2.62
C CYS A 112 -20.02 -12.47 -3.57
N ASP A 113 -19.87 -12.30 -4.89
CA ASP A 113 -20.34 -13.28 -5.87
C ASP A 113 -19.59 -14.61 -5.78
N ASN A 114 -18.30 -14.59 -5.45
CA ASN A 114 -17.52 -15.80 -5.25
C ASN A 114 -17.93 -16.52 -3.95
N GLU A 115 -18.14 -15.77 -2.87
CA GLU A 115 -18.60 -16.34 -1.60
C GLU A 115 -20.03 -16.91 -1.72
N ARG A 116 -20.93 -16.28 -2.48
CA ARG A 116 -22.27 -16.86 -2.77
C ARG A 116 -22.21 -18.21 -3.47
N LYS A 117 -21.24 -18.40 -4.36
CA LYS A 117 -21.03 -19.71 -5.02
C LYS A 117 -20.51 -20.76 -4.06
N ALA A 118 -19.66 -20.36 -3.11
CA ALA A 118 -19.09 -21.25 -2.09
C ALA A 118 -20.11 -21.56 -0.97
N HIS A 119 -21.00 -20.61 -0.67
CA HIS A 119 -21.97 -20.66 0.42
C HIS A 119 -23.42 -20.39 -0.08
N PRO A 120 -24.02 -21.30 -0.89
CA PRO A 120 -25.28 -21.05 -1.60
C PRO A 120 -26.47 -20.82 -0.67
N ASP A 121 -26.41 -21.31 0.58
CA ASP A 121 -27.48 -21.19 1.58
C ASP A 121 -27.31 -19.98 2.51
N ALA A 122 -26.19 -19.22 2.37
CA ALA A 122 -25.93 -18.05 3.21
C ALA A 122 -26.75 -16.83 2.74
N SER A 123 -27.21 -16.05 3.69
CA SER A 123 -27.86 -14.76 3.41
C SER A 123 -26.85 -13.73 2.91
N ASP A 124 -27.31 -12.65 2.27
CA ASP A 124 -26.43 -11.57 1.81
C ASP A 124 -25.63 -10.96 2.96
N ALA A 125 -26.20 -10.84 4.15
CA ALA A 125 -25.51 -10.32 5.33
C ALA A 125 -24.37 -11.23 5.80
N GLU A 126 -24.55 -12.56 5.73
CA GLU A 126 -23.50 -13.53 6.05
C GLU A 126 -22.40 -13.51 5.00
N ILE A 127 -22.74 -13.41 3.71
CA ILE A 127 -21.77 -13.25 2.62
C ILE A 127 -20.94 -11.98 2.82
N GLU A 128 -21.58 -10.83 3.07
CA GLU A 128 -20.86 -9.59 3.35
C GLU A 128 -19.94 -9.72 4.58
N ALA A 129 -20.40 -10.36 5.64
CA ALA A 129 -19.59 -10.58 6.84
C ALA A 129 -18.34 -11.43 6.54
N ILE A 130 -18.46 -12.46 5.71
CA ILE A 130 -17.31 -13.27 5.25
C ILE A 130 -16.33 -12.39 4.47
N VAL A 131 -16.80 -11.65 3.47
CA VAL A 131 -15.94 -10.78 2.65
C VAL A 131 -15.24 -9.72 3.49
N LEU A 132 -15.91 -9.12 4.46
CA LEU A 132 -15.34 -8.11 5.36
C LEU A 132 -14.18 -8.62 6.23
N THR A 133 -13.96 -9.94 6.29
CA THR A 133 -12.78 -10.50 6.98
C THR A 133 -11.48 -10.31 6.20
N TYR A 134 -11.54 -10.07 4.87
CA TYR A 134 -10.36 -9.96 4.01
C TYR A 134 -10.43 -8.82 2.97
N SER A 135 -11.58 -8.16 2.81
CA SER A 135 -11.74 -7.00 1.93
C SER A 135 -12.71 -5.99 2.55
N LEU A 136 -12.52 -4.71 2.23
CA LEU A 136 -13.35 -3.62 2.76
C LEU A 136 -14.32 -3.10 1.69
N LYS A 137 -15.46 -2.55 2.14
CA LYS A 137 -16.39 -1.82 1.26
C LYS A 137 -15.72 -0.56 0.69
N PRO A 138 -16.19 -0.05 -0.46
CA PRO A 138 -15.69 1.20 -1.01
C PRO A 138 -15.87 2.34 0.01
N GLY A 139 -14.89 3.24 0.06
CA GLY A 139 -14.79 4.31 1.05
C GLY A 139 -14.13 3.89 2.37
N MET A 140 -14.09 2.62 2.71
CA MET A 140 -13.48 2.08 3.94
C MET A 140 -12.03 1.62 3.75
N SER A 141 -11.58 1.48 2.50
CA SER A 141 -10.26 0.94 2.18
C SER A 141 -9.20 2.04 2.17
N GLU A 142 -8.10 1.81 2.90
CA GLU A 142 -6.92 2.69 2.92
C GLU A 142 -6.30 2.89 1.53
N HIS A 143 -6.48 1.93 0.62
CA HIS A 143 -6.01 2.04 -0.77
C HIS A 143 -6.61 3.24 -1.51
N GLN A 144 -7.81 3.71 -1.15
CA GLN A 144 -8.37 4.91 -1.76
C GLN A 144 -7.63 6.19 -1.35
N SER A 145 -6.93 6.19 -0.23
CA SER A 145 -6.11 7.33 0.18
C SER A 145 -4.87 7.55 -0.69
N GLY A 146 -4.42 6.51 -1.42
CA GLY A 146 -3.15 6.53 -2.15
C GLY A 146 -1.91 6.43 -1.25
N LEU A 147 -2.08 6.04 0.02
CA LEU A 147 -1.00 5.95 1.02
C LEU A 147 -0.65 4.50 1.42
N CYS A 148 -1.37 3.52 0.88
CA CYS A 148 -1.25 2.11 1.24
C CYS A 148 -0.79 1.28 0.05
N VAL A 149 0.03 0.26 0.31
CA VAL A 149 0.51 -0.70 -0.69
C VAL A 149 0.44 -2.12 -0.18
N ASP A 150 0.10 -3.04 -1.09
CA ASP A 150 0.31 -4.46 -0.95
C ASP A 150 1.59 -4.85 -1.69
N MET A 151 2.50 -5.55 -1.01
CA MET A 151 3.79 -5.97 -1.56
C MET A 151 4.10 -7.43 -1.21
N HIS A 152 4.68 -8.15 -2.13
CA HIS A 152 5.26 -9.47 -1.89
C HIS A 152 6.23 -9.87 -3.00
N ASN A 153 6.98 -10.97 -2.78
CA ASN A 153 7.88 -11.59 -3.76
C ASN A 153 7.40 -12.96 -4.24
N LEU A 154 6.24 -13.43 -3.79
CA LEU A 154 5.70 -14.74 -4.13
C LEU A 154 5.02 -14.74 -5.52
N PRO A 155 4.80 -15.91 -6.16
CA PRO A 155 4.01 -16.01 -7.39
C PRO A 155 2.59 -15.46 -7.24
N SER A 156 1.97 -15.63 -6.07
CA SER A 156 0.67 -15.06 -5.71
C SER A 156 0.66 -14.62 -4.25
N ALA A 157 -0.17 -13.62 -3.94
CA ALA A 157 -0.34 -13.14 -2.57
C ALA A 157 -0.91 -14.26 -1.68
N ASN A 158 -0.21 -14.58 -0.61
CA ASN A 158 -0.68 -15.50 0.42
C ASN A 158 0.07 -15.29 1.75
N ILE A 159 -0.45 -15.86 2.83
CA ILE A 159 0.07 -15.70 4.19
C ILE A 159 1.53 -16.17 4.36
N SER A 160 2.02 -17.06 3.48
CA SER A 160 3.40 -17.57 3.57
C SER A 160 4.45 -16.51 3.28
N PHE A 161 4.06 -15.35 2.71
CA PHE A 161 4.96 -14.21 2.58
C PHE A 161 5.55 -13.78 3.93
N GLY A 162 4.75 -13.80 5.01
CA GLY A 162 5.21 -13.46 6.36
C GLY A 162 6.39 -14.29 6.88
N GLU A 163 6.61 -15.48 6.31
CA GLU A 163 7.73 -16.35 6.69
C GLU A 163 9.02 -16.06 5.91
N THR A 164 8.95 -15.23 4.88
CA THR A 164 10.12 -14.89 4.07
C THR A 164 11.08 -13.95 4.82
N ALA A 165 12.37 -13.98 4.42
CA ALA A 165 13.36 -13.04 4.93
C ALA A 165 13.00 -11.58 4.59
N GLN A 166 12.40 -11.37 3.41
CA GLN A 166 11.93 -10.08 2.93
C GLN A 166 10.86 -9.52 3.86
N ALA A 167 9.79 -10.29 4.14
CA ALA A 167 8.72 -9.83 5.03
C ALA A 167 9.23 -9.52 6.45
N LYS A 168 10.14 -10.34 6.98
CA LYS A 168 10.76 -10.12 8.29
C LYS A 168 11.63 -8.87 8.33
N TRP A 169 12.25 -8.49 7.21
CA TRP A 169 13.00 -7.24 7.12
C TRP A 169 12.08 -6.02 6.99
N LEU A 170 10.96 -6.16 6.25
CA LEU A 170 9.98 -5.08 6.03
C LEU A 170 9.17 -4.73 7.30
N ALA A 171 9.04 -5.64 8.26
CA ALA A 171 8.29 -5.44 9.50
C ALA A 171 9.11 -4.71 10.57
#